data_f896caf0c640faecc597c613eb224bc4
#
_entry.id   f896caf0c640faecc597c613eb224bc4
#
_cell.length_a   1.000
_cell.length_b   1.000
_cell.length_c   1.000
_cell.angle_alpha   90.00
_cell.angle_beta   90.00
_cell.angle_gamma   90.00
#
_symmetry.space_group_name_H-M   'P 1'
#
loop_
_entity.id
_entity.type
_entity.pdbx_description
1 polymer ?
#
loop_
_entity_poly.entity_id
_entity_poly.type
_entity_poly.pdbx_seq_one_letter_code
_entity_poly.pdbx_strand_id
1 'polypeptide(L)'
;MQQHKYLFLFLFVVFSFLKVNAQEEFRKTAPVAGPAPKIEIGNYSLSKLKNGLQIIVVENHKLPRVSFQLFVDVPLNLENDKAGTASIAGPLLSAGTTSKTKAQIDESVDFIGASLNTSGNGITASSLSKHADVVLELMSDILFKANFPKEEFDKLIKQTLSGLSSQKDDPGAISSEIAGKLRYG
;
A
#
# COMPACT_ATOMS: atom_id res chain seq x y z
N MET A 1 51.81 37.04 22.45
CA MET A 1 50.55 36.74 21.73
C MET A 1 50.69 36.42 20.27
N GLN A 2 51.70 36.96 19.55
CA GLN A 2 51.84 36.76 18.10
C GLN A 2 52.42 35.41 17.69
N GLN A 3 53.32 34.81 18.51
CA GLN A 3 53.91 33.49 18.21
C GLN A 3 52.92 32.32 18.23
N HIS A 4 51.89 32.37 19.05
CA HIS A 4 50.89 31.30 19.11
C HIS A 4 50.00 31.27 17.85
N LYS A 5 49.81 32.41 17.18
CA LYS A 5 49.03 32.47 15.92
C LYS A 5 49.74 31.71 14.80
N TYR A 6 51.04 31.84 14.69
CA TYR A 6 51.82 31.13 13.67
C TYR A 6 51.92 29.62 13.97
N LEU A 7 51.97 29.26 15.25
CA LEU A 7 51.95 27.85 15.65
C LEU A 7 50.62 27.19 15.28
N PHE A 8 49.48 27.85 15.52
CA PHE A 8 48.19 27.36 15.13
C PHE A 8 48.01 27.26 13.60
N LEU A 9 48.52 28.24 12.87
CA LEU A 9 48.48 28.23 11.40
C LEU A 9 49.35 27.07 10.85
N PHE A 10 50.50 26.83 11.41
CA PHE A 10 51.38 25.73 11.03
C PHE A 10 50.72 24.36 11.31
N LEU A 11 50.13 24.20 12.50
CA LEU A 11 49.39 22.97 12.86
C LEU A 11 48.21 22.73 11.92
N PHE A 12 47.48 23.76 11.55
CA PHE A 12 46.35 23.65 10.60
C PHE A 12 46.80 23.21 9.21
N VAL A 13 47.91 23.77 8.72
CA VAL A 13 48.49 23.38 7.42
C VAL A 13 49.00 21.92 7.47
N VAL A 14 49.67 21.49 8.54
CA VAL A 14 50.13 20.10 8.69
C VAL A 14 48.93 19.13 8.72
N PHE A 15 47.83 19.50 9.40
CA PHE A 15 46.62 18.67 9.46
C PHE A 15 45.89 18.55 8.10
N SER A 16 46.02 19.57 7.23
CA SER A 16 45.45 19.58 5.87
C SER A 16 46.16 18.62 4.91
N PHE A 17 47.40 18.21 5.22
CA PHE A 17 48.16 17.24 4.42
C PHE A 17 47.94 15.77 4.85
N LEU A 18 47.25 15.53 5.96
CA LEU A 18 46.85 14.18 6.34
C LEU A 18 45.80 13.68 5.37
N LYS A 19 46.21 12.95 4.36
CA LYS A 19 45.27 12.24 3.46
C LYS A 19 44.56 11.18 4.29
N VAL A 20 43.34 11.46 4.66
CA VAL A 20 42.46 10.44 5.23
C VAL A 20 42.10 9.50 4.09
N ASN A 21 42.75 8.35 4.02
CA ASN A 21 42.32 7.26 3.12
C ASN A 21 41.02 6.65 3.67
N ALA A 22 39.91 7.38 3.53
CA ALA A 22 38.60 6.95 3.99
C ALA A 22 37.96 5.88 3.09
N GLN A 23 38.64 5.51 2.00
CA GLN A 23 38.16 4.44 1.12
C GLN A 23 38.87 3.13 1.49
N GLU A 24 38.16 2.34 2.27
CA GLU A 24 38.60 0.96 2.53
C GLU A 24 38.64 0.17 1.23
N GLU A 25 39.66 -0.64 1.01
CA GLU A 25 39.85 -1.40 -0.25
C GLU A 25 38.69 -2.32 -0.61
N PHE A 26 37.93 -2.79 0.40
CA PHE A 26 36.76 -3.64 0.18
C PHE A 26 35.62 -2.95 -0.58
N ARG A 27 35.61 -1.60 -0.67
CA ARG A 27 34.63 -0.85 -1.44
C ARG A 27 34.98 -0.70 -2.92
N LYS A 28 36.19 -1.09 -3.31
CA LYS A 28 36.63 -1.02 -4.72
C LYS A 28 36.09 -2.18 -5.55
N THR A 29 35.73 -3.27 -4.94
CA THR A 29 35.14 -4.43 -5.59
C THR A 29 33.76 -4.71 -5.02
N ALA A 30 32.79 -4.99 -5.91
CA ALA A 30 31.49 -5.43 -5.45
C ALA A 30 31.61 -6.73 -4.65
N PRO A 31 30.87 -6.89 -3.54
CA PRO A 31 30.85 -8.17 -2.83
C PRO A 31 30.46 -9.29 -3.78
N VAL A 32 31.14 -10.43 -3.65
CA VAL A 32 30.75 -11.62 -4.40
C VAL A 32 29.33 -11.98 -4.01
N ALA A 33 28.46 -12.12 -5.03
CA ALA A 33 27.07 -12.51 -4.79
C ALA A 33 27.03 -13.85 -4.04
N GLY A 34 26.35 -13.88 -2.89
CA GLY A 34 26.07 -15.14 -2.21
C GLY A 34 25.14 -16.02 -3.05
N PRO A 35 25.00 -17.30 -2.69
CA PRO A 35 24.03 -18.17 -3.35
C PRO A 35 22.64 -17.55 -3.24
N ALA A 36 21.85 -17.65 -4.29
CA ALA A 36 20.47 -17.17 -4.29
C ALA A 36 19.70 -17.78 -3.11
N PRO A 37 18.95 -16.99 -2.33
CA PRO A 37 18.19 -17.53 -1.22
C PRO A 37 17.16 -18.53 -1.75
N LYS A 38 17.10 -19.71 -1.13
CA LYS A 38 16.07 -20.70 -1.44
C LYS A 38 14.74 -20.20 -0.90
N ILE A 39 13.83 -19.86 -1.81
CA ILE A 39 12.48 -19.44 -1.44
C ILE A 39 11.69 -20.72 -1.10
N GLU A 40 11.34 -20.89 0.15
CA GLU A 40 10.43 -21.94 0.61
C GLU A 40 9.06 -21.30 0.88
N ILE A 41 8.07 -21.70 0.09
CA ILE A 41 6.68 -21.33 0.34
C ILE A 41 6.25 -22.18 1.53
N GLY A 42 5.79 -21.51 2.61
CA GLY A 42 5.28 -22.20 3.80
C GLY A 42 4.08 -23.11 3.49
N ASN A 43 3.74 -23.98 4.41
CA ASN A 43 2.57 -24.85 4.26
C ASN A 43 1.30 -24.01 4.15
N TYR A 44 0.44 -24.40 3.24
CA TYR A 44 -0.88 -23.81 3.07
C TYR A 44 -1.93 -24.92 2.91
N SER A 45 -3.16 -24.65 3.29
CA SER A 45 -4.30 -25.51 2.98
C SER A 45 -5.17 -24.84 1.92
N LEU A 46 -5.65 -25.65 0.98
CA LEU A 46 -6.55 -25.23 -0.09
C LEU A 46 -7.86 -25.98 0.02
N SER A 47 -8.97 -25.26 0.06
CA SER A 47 -10.30 -25.83 0.04
C SER A 47 -11.20 -25.09 -0.94
N LYS A 48 -12.30 -25.72 -1.35
CA LYS A 48 -13.27 -25.12 -2.25
C LYS A 48 -14.69 -25.32 -1.71
N LEU A 49 -15.43 -24.25 -1.59
CA LEU A 49 -16.84 -24.30 -1.18
C LEU A 49 -17.75 -24.74 -2.34
N LYS A 50 -18.98 -25.13 -2.01
CA LYS A 50 -19.99 -25.59 -2.99
C LYS A 50 -20.34 -24.51 -4.03
N ASN A 51 -20.23 -23.23 -3.65
CA ASN A 51 -20.46 -22.09 -4.56
C ASN A 51 -19.27 -21.77 -5.47
N GLY A 52 -18.18 -22.52 -5.37
CA GLY A 52 -16.98 -22.34 -6.19
C GLY A 52 -15.89 -21.48 -5.54
N LEU A 53 -16.14 -20.82 -4.41
CA LEU A 53 -15.13 -20.02 -3.71
C LEU A 53 -13.95 -20.89 -3.28
N GLN A 54 -12.76 -20.51 -3.67
CA GLN A 54 -11.51 -21.12 -3.21
C GLN A 54 -11.04 -20.41 -1.94
N ILE A 55 -10.65 -21.19 -0.94
CA ILE A 55 -10.12 -20.69 0.32
C ILE A 55 -8.71 -21.21 0.47
N ILE A 56 -7.77 -20.28 0.60
CA ILE A 56 -6.36 -20.56 0.88
C ILE A 56 -6.08 -20.09 2.29
N VAL A 57 -5.62 -21.00 3.15
CA VAL A 57 -5.23 -20.66 4.53
C VAL A 57 -3.74 -20.89 4.70
N VAL A 58 -3.06 -19.84 5.17
CA VAL A 58 -1.65 -19.88 5.54
C VAL A 58 -1.56 -19.61 7.04
N GLU A 59 -1.08 -20.59 7.79
CA GLU A 59 -0.97 -20.49 9.25
C GLU A 59 0.33 -19.81 9.67
N ASN A 60 0.22 -18.80 10.53
CA ASN A 60 1.35 -18.14 11.17
C ASN A 60 1.00 -17.78 12.62
N HIS A 61 1.52 -18.54 13.56
CA HIS A 61 1.21 -18.41 14.98
C HIS A 61 2.18 -17.48 15.75
N LYS A 62 3.05 -16.73 15.06
CA LYS A 62 4.02 -15.83 15.73
C LYS A 62 3.34 -14.63 16.41
N LEU A 63 2.21 -14.18 15.87
CA LEU A 63 1.42 -13.07 16.40
C LEU A 63 -0.06 -13.45 16.42
N PRO A 64 -0.84 -13.00 17.42
CA PRO A 64 -2.28 -13.23 17.49
C PRO A 64 -3.05 -12.31 16.52
N ARG A 65 -2.75 -12.41 15.24
CA ARG A 65 -3.32 -11.58 14.18
C ARG A 65 -3.88 -12.44 13.06
N VAL A 66 -4.98 -11.97 12.48
CA VAL A 66 -5.58 -12.56 11.28
C VAL A 66 -5.67 -11.52 10.18
N SER A 67 -5.48 -11.96 8.95
CA SER A 67 -5.69 -11.15 7.75
C SER A 67 -6.57 -11.93 6.78
N PHE A 68 -7.57 -11.25 6.25
CA PHE A 68 -8.47 -11.78 5.22
C PHE A 68 -8.27 -10.98 3.94
N GLN A 69 -8.23 -11.68 2.83
CA GLN A 69 -8.20 -11.08 1.51
C GLN A 69 -9.17 -11.84 0.62
N LEU A 70 -10.22 -11.17 0.18
CA LEU A 70 -11.09 -11.67 -0.87
C LEU A 70 -10.68 -10.99 -2.17
N PHE A 71 -10.45 -11.79 -3.18
CA PHE A 71 -10.16 -11.33 -4.53
C PHE A 71 -11.19 -11.92 -5.49
N VAL A 72 -11.75 -11.06 -6.34
CA VAL A 72 -12.64 -11.45 -7.42
C VAL A 72 -11.85 -11.32 -8.72
N ASP A 73 -11.63 -12.43 -9.40
CA ASP A 73 -10.97 -12.44 -10.70
C ASP A 73 -11.91 -11.86 -11.75
N VAL A 74 -11.77 -10.57 -11.97
CA VAL A 74 -12.54 -9.83 -12.99
C VAL A 74 -11.61 -9.60 -14.18
N PRO A 75 -11.98 -10.04 -15.38
CA PRO A 75 -11.18 -9.77 -16.57
C PRO A 75 -11.04 -8.26 -16.79
N LEU A 76 -9.88 -7.85 -17.32
CA LEU A 76 -9.65 -6.46 -17.71
C LEU A 76 -10.73 -6.02 -18.68
N ASN A 77 -11.49 -5.02 -18.29
CA ASN A 77 -12.52 -4.40 -19.11
C ASN A 77 -12.13 -2.97 -19.46
N LEU A 78 -12.23 -2.63 -20.73
CA LEU A 78 -12.02 -1.24 -21.16
C LEU A 78 -13.25 -0.42 -20.76
N GLU A 79 -13.07 0.53 -19.88
CA GLU A 79 -14.14 1.39 -19.36
C GLU A 79 -14.62 2.47 -20.37
N ASN A 80 -13.85 2.68 -21.45
CA ASN A 80 -14.12 3.64 -22.54
C ASN A 80 -14.51 5.03 -22.00
N ASP A 81 -15.74 5.45 -22.29
CA ASP A 81 -16.33 6.73 -21.83
C ASP A 81 -16.64 6.79 -20.33
N LYS A 82 -16.54 5.66 -19.64
CA LYS A 82 -16.73 5.53 -18.18
C LYS A 82 -15.41 5.29 -17.43
N ALA A 83 -14.31 5.78 -17.97
CA ALA A 83 -13.01 5.62 -17.37
C ALA A 83 -12.99 6.12 -15.90
N GLY A 84 -12.48 5.27 -15.00
CA GLY A 84 -12.44 5.52 -13.55
C GLY A 84 -13.56 4.83 -12.76
N THR A 85 -14.50 4.12 -13.42
CA THR A 85 -15.59 3.43 -12.74
C THR A 85 -15.10 2.47 -11.67
N ALA A 86 -14.12 1.59 -11.97
CA ALA A 86 -13.57 0.65 -11.01
C ALA A 86 -12.82 1.38 -9.86
N SER A 87 -12.14 2.47 -10.18
CA SER A 87 -11.43 3.29 -9.19
C SER A 87 -12.38 3.98 -8.21
N ILE A 88 -13.56 4.35 -8.66
CA ILE A 88 -14.61 4.96 -7.83
C ILE A 88 -15.41 3.89 -7.09
N ALA A 89 -15.77 2.78 -7.73
CA ALA A 89 -16.55 1.71 -7.13
C ALA A 89 -15.88 1.10 -5.90
N GLY A 90 -14.56 0.90 -5.94
CA GLY A 90 -13.79 0.33 -4.83
C GLY A 90 -14.02 1.08 -3.51
N PRO A 91 -13.64 2.35 -3.39
CA PRO A 91 -13.88 3.15 -2.18
C PRO A 91 -15.37 3.27 -1.80
N LEU A 92 -16.28 3.27 -2.76
CA LEU A 92 -17.72 3.35 -2.48
C LEU A 92 -18.29 2.09 -1.83
N LEU A 93 -17.69 0.92 -2.02
CA LEU A 93 -18.13 -0.30 -1.35
C LEU A 93 -18.18 -0.14 0.17
N SER A 94 -17.18 0.51 0.77
CA SER A 94 -17.12 0.76 2.22
C SER A 94 -17.74 2.09 2.64
N ALA A 95 -18.38 2.82 1.72
CA ALA A 95 -18.98 4.11 2.01
C ALA A 95 -20.34 4.02 2.72
N GLY A 96 -20.91 2.82 2.81
CA GLY A 96 -22.14 2.53 3.53
C GLY A 96 -22.79 1.24 3.06
N THR A 97 -23.59 0.66 3.94
CA THR A 97 -24.39 -0.53 3.67
C THR A 97 -25.86 -0.25 3.99
N THR A 98 -26.75 -1.18 3.69
CA THR A 98 -28.16 -1.07 4.09
C THR A 98 -28.36 -1.07 5.61
N SER A 99 -27.37 -1.52 6.40
CA SER A 99 -27.43 -1.64 7.84
C SER A 99 -26.53 -0.64 8.59
N LYS A 100 -25.51 -0.07 7.94
CA LYS A 100 -24.52 0.82 8.57
C LYS A 100 -24.18 1.99 7.67
N THR A 101 -24.07 3.17 8.26
CA THR A 101 -23.47 4.35 7.60
C THR A 101 -21.95 4.18 7.52
N LYS A 102 -21.29 4.99 6.68
CA LYS A 102 -19.83 5.05 6.63
C LYS A 102 -19.21 5.30 8.02
N ALA A 103 -19.73 6.26 8.76
CA ALA A 103 -19.24 6.58 10.10
C ALA A 103 -19.33 5.39 11.06
N GLN A 104 -20.42 4.60 11.00
CA GLN A 104 -20.58 3.40 11.81
C GLN A 104 -19.64 2.27 11.39
N ILE A 105 -19.33 2.15 10.10
CA ILE A 105 -18.33 1.20 9.61
C ILE A 105 -16.94 1.60 10.12
N ASP A 106 -16.56 2.86 9.94
CA ASP A 106 -15.28 3.40 10.39
C ASP A 106 -15.11 3.23 11.92
N GLU A 107 -16.13 3.60 12.71
CA GLU A 107 -16.13 3.40 14.16
C GLU A 107 -15.97 1.92 14.56
N SER A 108 -16.65 1.01 13.85
CA SER A 108 -16.55 -0.43 14.12
C SER A 108 -15.13 -0.97 13.84
N VAL A 109 -14.48 -0.48 12.78
CA VAL A 109 -13.11 -0.83 12.42
C VAL A 109 -12.13 -0.28 13.45
N ASP A 110 -12.26 0.99 13.80
CA ASP A 110 -11.37 1.68 14.75
C ASP A 110 -11.49 1.09 16.16
N PHE A 111 -12.70 0.78 16.60
CA PHE A 111 -12.96 0.22 17.95
C PHE A 111 -12.21 -1.09 18.20
N ILE A 112 -12.06 -1.93 17.19
CA ILE A 112 -11.34 -3.22 17.30
C ILE A 112 -9.88 -3.12 16.85
N GLY A 113 -9.41 -1.93 16.46
CA GLY A 113 -8.07 -1.72 15.92
C GLY A 113 -7.80 -2.52 14.65
N ALA A 114 -8.82 -2.68 13.81
CA ALA A 114 -8.71 -3.35 12.53
C ALA A 114 -8.27 -2.42 11.42
N SER A 115 -7.87 -2.98 10.29
CA SER A 115 -7.79 -2.28 9.01
C SER A 115 -8.70 -2.95 8.00
N LEU A 116 -9.41 -2.16 7.20
CA LEU A 116 -10.29 -2.64 6.16
C LEU A 116 -10.13 -1.76 4.93
N ASN A 117 -9.91 -2.37 3.77
CA ASN A 117 -9.73 -1.67 2.52
C ASN A 117 -10.52 -2.36 1.41
N THR A 118 -11.17 -1.58 0.57
CA THR A 118 -11.94 -2.04 -0.58
C THR A 118 -11.32 -1.55 -1.89
N SER A 119 -11.44 -2.35 -2.92
CA SER A 119 -10.98 -2.05 -4.28
C SER A 119 -12.01 -2.53 -5.29
N GLY A 120 -11.84 -2.18 -6.56
CA GLY A 120 -12.76 -2.62 -7.62
C GLY A 120 -12.81 -4.14 -7.84
N ASN A 121 -11.87 -4.89 -7.28
CA ASN A 121 -11.78 -6.34 -7.44
C ASN A 121 -11.66 -7.12 -6.12
N GLY A 122 -11.89 -6.46 -4.98
CA GLY A 122 -11.85 -7.21 -3.72
C GLY A 122 -11.88 -6.36 -2.46
N ILE A 123 -11.71 -7.05 -1.35
CA ILE A 123 -11.68 -6.47 -0.01
C ILE A 123 -10.59 -7.15 0.80
N THR A 124 -9.85 -6.36 1.55
CA THR A 124 -8.84 -6.84 2.51
C THR A 124 -9.15 -6.32 3.89
N ALA A 125 -8.95 -7.14 4.89
CA ALA A 125 -9.08 -6.71 6.27
C ALA A 125 -8.08 -7.44 7.17
N SER A 126 -7.66 -6.80 8.25
CA SER A 126 -6.82 -7.44 9.26
C SER A 126 -7.15 -6.92 10.66
N SER A 127 -7.04 -7.81 11.65
CA SER A 127 -7.28 -7.49 13.06
C SER A 127 -6.50 -8.43 13.98
N LEU A 128 -6.67 -8.26 15.29
CA LEU A 128 -6.33 -9.30 16.24
C LEU A 128 -7.25 -10.51 16.05
N SER A 129 -6.73 -11.72 16.24
CA SER A 129 -7.47 -12.98 16.02
C SER A 129 -8.77 -13.07 16.82
N LYS A 130 -8.83 -12.44 18.01
CA LYS A 130 -10.05 -12.39 18.84
C LYS A 130 -11.21 -11.61 18.19
N HIS A 131 -10.95 -10.80 17.17
CA HIS A 131 -11.94 -10.00 16.44
C HIS A 131 -12.20 -10.54 15.02
N ALA A 132 -11.73 -11.75 14.70
CA ALA A 132 -11.86 -12.35 13.37
C ALA A 132 -13.32 -12.38 12.89
N ASP A 133 -14.24 -12.79 13.74
CA ASP A 133 -15.66 -12.92 13.40
C ASP A 133 -16.28 -11.54 13.08
N VAL A 134 -15.95 -10.52 13.88
CA VAL A 134 -16.44 -9.15 13.66
C VAL A 134 -15.95 -8.59 12.31
N VAL A 135 -14.68 -8.84 11.97
CA VAL A 135 -14.12 -8.40 10.69
C VAL A 135 -14.78 -9.13 9.53
N LEU A 136 -15.00 -10.44 9.63
CA LEU A 136 -15.69 -11.20 8.59
C LEU A 136 -17.14 -10.75 8.41
N GLU A 137 -17.83 -10.42 9.49
CA GLU A 137 -19.19 -9.86 9.42
C GLU A 137 -19.20 -8.51 8.69
N LEU A 138 -18.26 -7.60 9.02
CA LEU A 138 -18.12 -6.31 8.35
C LEU A 138 -17.80 -6.50 6.85
N MET A 139 -16.88 -7.39 6.51
CA MET A 139 -16.55 -7.70 5.12
C MET A 139 -17.77 -8.22 4.35
N SER A 140 -18.53 -9.13 4.97
CA SER A 140 -19.76 -9.68 4.39
C SER A 140 -20.82 -8.60 4.18
N ASP A 141 -21.02 -7.74 5.16
CA ASP A 141 -21.99 -6.65 5.09
C ASP A 141 -21.65 -5.67 3.94
N ILE A 142 -20.36 -5.28 3.84
CA ILE A 142 -19.85 -4.42 2.78
C ILE A 142 -20.00 -5.07 1.39
N LEU A 143 -19.67 -6.36 1.26
CA LEU A 143 -19.72 -7.04 -0.04
C LEU A 143 -21.12 -7.27 -0.55
N PHE A 144 -22.06 -7.62 0.33
CA PHE A 144 -23.40 -8.05 -0.09
C PHE A 144 -24.49 -7.02 0.12
N LYS A 145 -24.22 -5.94 0.89
CA LYS A 145 -25.21 -4.96 1.25
C LYS A 145 -24.78 -3.51 1.03
N ALA A 146 -23.72 -3.27 0.24
CA ALA A 146 -23.33 -1.91 -0.13
C ALA A 146 -24.50 -1.15 -0.75
N ASN A 147 -24.73 0.09 -0.31
CA ASN A 147 -25.85 0.92 -0.78
C ASN A 147 -25.43 2.11 -1.63
N PHE A 148 -24.13 2.34 -1.79
CA PHE A 148 -23.52 3.39 -2.63
C PHE A 148 -24.16 4.77 -2.40
N PRO A 149 -24.03 5.39 -1.20
CA PRO A 149 -24.71 6.64 -0.88
C PRO A 149 -24.33 7.74 -1.87
N LYS A 150 -25.32 8.44 -2.41
CA LYS A 150 -25.09 9.49 -3.40
C LYS A 150 -24.19 10.61 -2.87
N GLU A 151 -24.32 10.98 -1.60
CA GLU A 151 -23.50 12.00 -0.95
C GLU A 151 -22.03 11.62 -0.96
N GLU A 152 -21.71 10.37 -0.58
CA GLU A 152 -20.32 9.86 -0.59
C GLU A 152 -19.78 9.73 -2.02
N PHE A 153 -20.62 9.35 -2.97
CA PHE A 153 -20.28 9.35 -4.40
C PHE A 153 -19.89 10.76 -4.87
N ASP A 154 -20.77 11.75 -4.64
CA ASP A 154 -20.54 13.13 -5.08
C ASP A 154 -19.27 13.71 -4.44
N LYS A 155 -19.01 13.41 -3.18
CA LYS A 155 -17.80 13.79 -2.47
C LYS A 155 -16.55 13.16 -3.10
N LEU A 156 -16.58 11.86 -3.37
CA LEU A 156 -15.47 11.13 -3.98
C LEU A 156 -15.16 11.66 -5.39
N ILE A 157 -16.18 11.90 -6.21
CA ILE A 157 -16.02 12.51 -7.54
C ILE A 157 -15.34 13.88 -7.42
N LYS A 158 -15.79 14.74 -6.50
CA LYS A 158 -15.19 16.05 -6.28
C LYS A 158 -13.73 15.96 -5.86
N GLN A 159 -13.40 15.04 -4.96
CA GLN A 159 -12.02 14.81 -4.51
C GLN A 159 -11.15 14.29 -5.67
N THR A 160 -11.66 13.36 -6.47
CA THR A 160 -10.95 12.80 -7.63
C THR A 160 -10.66 13.87 -8.67
N LEU A 161 -11.65 14.70 -9.02
CA LEU A 161 -11.47 15.80 -9.97
C LEU A 161 -10.46 16.84 -9.46
N SER A 162 -10.51 17.16 -8.16
CA SER A 162 -9.53 18.06 -7.55
C SER A 162 -8.10 17.48 -7.61
N GLY A 163 -7.95 16.18 -7.30
CA GLY A 163 -6.67 15.48 -7.42
C GLY A 163 -6.12 15.49 -8.84
N LEU A 164 -6.95 15.17 -9.82
CA LEU A 164 -6.58 15.21 -11.24
C LEU A 164 -6.20 16.62 -11.70
N SER A 165 -6.89 17.66 -11.21
CA SER A 165 -6.52 19.04 -11.49
C SER A 165 -5.14 19.39 -10.95
N SER A 166 -4.84 18.98 -9.70
CA SER A 166 -3.52 19.22 -9.09
C SER A 166 -2.39 18.49 -9.82
N GLN A 167 -2.65 17.31 -10.37
CA GLN A 167 -1.65 16.54 -11.13
C GLN A 167 -1.21 17.25 -12.42
N LYS A 168 -2.05 18.10 -13.00
CA LYS A 168 -1.72 18.85 -14.23
C LYS A 168 -0.61 19.87 -14.01
N ASP A 169 -0.41 20.30 -12.78
CA ASP A 169 0.61 21.29 -12.40
C ASP A 169 1.81 20.63 -11.71
N ASP A 170 1.81 19.30 -11.56
CA ASP A 170 2.90 18.53 -10.95
C ASP A 170 3.89 18.03 -12.03
N PRO A 171 5.15 18.52 -12.05
CA PRO A 171 6.14 18.08 -13.03
C PRO A 171 6.46 16.59 -12.96
N GLY A 172 6.39 15.98 -11.78
CA GLY A 172 6.61 14.54 -11.58
C GLY A 172 5.49 13.71 -12.21
N ALA A 173 4.23 14.11 -12.00
CA ALA A 173 3.07 13.46 -12.60
C ALA A 173 3.12 13.59 -14.15
N ILE A 174 3.40 14.78 -14.66
CA ILE A 174 3.53 15.04 -16.10
C ILE A 174 4.63 14.17 -16.73
N SER A 175 5.82 14.14 -16.11
CA SER A 175 6.93 13.33 -16.62
C SER A 175 6.62 11.83 -16.62
N SER A 176 5.94 11.35 -15.59
CA SER A 176 5.52 9.93 -15.48
C SER A 176 4.48 9.57 -16.55
N GLU A 177 3.51 10.46 -16.81
CA GLU A 177 2.51 10.27 -17.86
C GLU A 177 3.15 10.20 -19.25
N ILE A 178 4.06 11.17 -19.54
CA ILE A 178 4.80 11.20 -20.81
C ILE A 178 5.65 9.94 -20.97
N ALA A 179 6.37 9.53 -19.92
CA ALA A 179 7.17 8.31 -19.95
C ALA A 179 6.31 7.06 -20.18
N GLY A 180 5.12 7.00 -19.57
CA GLY A 180 4.15 5.93 -19.77
C GLY A 180 3.67 5.86 -21.22
N LYS A 181 3.27 6.98 -21.79
CA LYS A 181 2.84 7.08 -23.21
C LYS A 181 3.94 6.71 -24.19
N LEU A 182 5.17 7.12 -23.93
CA LEU A 182 6.31 6.78 -24.81
C LEU A 182 6.69 5.29 -24.74
N ARG A 183 6.43 4.62 -23.61
CA ARG A 183 6.80 3.22 -23.37
C ARG A 183 5.72 2.23 -23.83
N TYR A 184 4.47 2.58 -23.65
CA TYR A 184 3.36 1.64 -23.80
C TYR A 184 2.33 2.03 -24.88
N GLY A 185 2.41 3.23 -25.44
CA GLY A 185 1.49 3.74 -26.48
C GLY A 185 0.39 4.60 -25.92
#